data_0215eb6479ee434bc80483668d8a411f
#
_entry.id   0215eb6479ee434bc80483668d8a411f
#
_cell.length_a   1.000
_cell.length_b   1.000
_cell.length_c   1.000
_cell.angle_alpha   90.00
_cell.angle_beta   90.00
_cell.angle_gamma   90.00
#
_symmetry.space_group_name_H-M   'P 1'
#
loop_
_entity.id
_entity.type
_entity.pdbx_description
1 polymer ?
#
loop_
_entity_poly.entity_id
_entity_poly.type
_entity_poly.pdbx_seq_one_letter_code
_entity_poly.pdbx_strand_id
1 'polypeptide(L)'
;MFTLKSRLDTSSKEFKNNSKEFEKLLAEYKSILKANTMGGSPQAVAKHKERKKLLARERIDLLIDPNTPFLELSSLAGYDQYDNDFPSAGIITGIGVVHGRETVIIANDATVKGGTYMQFTVKKHLRAQEIAMENHLTCVYMVDSGGAFLPEQDTVFPDRDHFGRIFYNQARLSAMGIPQIAIVMGSCTAGGAYVPAMSDETIIVKNQGTIFLGGPPLVKAATGEEVTAEELGGAEVHTSVSGVADHFAENDTHAIQICRNILENPECREKQKLNTVPIEEPLYDPRELYGIAPVDLRKLVDPREVIMRIVDGSKFQEFKAKYATTVVTGFAYIMGYPVGIIANYGVLYYSKYVLFHTLHNKIFLILNHLFLKHILSINSFSISISLLILNLMKFSFYDIWLK
;
A
#
# COMPACT_ATOMS: atom_id res chain seq x y z
N MET A 1 -20.93 15.73 20.75
CA MET A 1 -20.03 16.46 19.84
C MET A 1 -20.66 17.78 19.45
N PHE A 2 -19.85 18.82 19.26
CA PHE A 2 -20.33 20.14 18.85
C PHE A 2 -20.10 20.30 17.34
N THR A 3 -21.06 20.93 16.64
CA THR A 3 -20.92 21.27 15.24
C THR A 3 -19.96 22.45 15.08
N LEU A 4 -18.91 22.27 14.30
CA LEU A 4 -17.96 23.34 13.97
C LEU A 4 -18.62 24.32 12.98
N LYS A 5 -18.26 25.61 13.13
CA LYS A 5 -18.73 26.67 12.20
C LYS A 5 -17.52 27.25 11.45
N SER A 6 -17.58 27.19 10.12
CA SER A 6 -16.55 27.77 9.26
C SER A 6 -16.55 29.32 9.38
N ARG A 7 -15.34 29.87 9.38
CA ARG A 7 -15.09 31.32 9.28
C ARG A 7 -14.54 31.72 7.91
N LEU A 8 -14.48 30.78 7.00
CA LEU A 8 -13.90 30.97 5.69
C LEU A 8 -14.82 31.77 4.78
N ASP A 9 -14.26 32.75 4.07
CA ASP A 9 -14.94 33.44 2.97
C ASP A 9 -14.53 32.83 1.63
N THR A 10 -15.38 31.92 1.10
CA THR A 10 -15.18 31.25 -0.19
C THR A 10 -15.29 32.21 -1.39
N SER A 11 -15.84 33.41 -1.19
CA SER A 11 -15.95 34.44 -2.24
C SER A 11 -14.67 35.28 -2.39
N SER A 12 -13.79 35.23 -1.39
CA SER A 12 -12.57 36.03 -1.32
C SER A 12 -11.61 35.76 -2.51
N LYS A 13 -10.87 36.81 -2.91
CA LYS A 13 -9.85 36.67 -3.95
C LYS A 13 -8.75 35.69 -3.56
N GLU A 14 -8.39 35.66 -2.29
CA GLU A 14 -7.38 34.75 -1.78
C GLU A 14 -7.82 33.29 -1.91
N PHE A 15 -9.04 32.96 -1.47
CA PHE A 15 -9.61 31.63 -1.60
C PHE A 15 -9.61 31.15 -3.07
N LYS A 16 -10.11 31.98 -3.98
CA LYS A 16 -10.16 31.65 -5.42
C LYS A 16 -8.78 31.46 -6.03
N ASN A 17 -7.80 32.26 -5.61
CA ASN A 17 -6.44 32.10 -6.09
C ASN A 17 -5.81 30.80 -5.56
N ASN A 18 -5.95 30.50 -4.26
CA ASN A 18 -5.48 29.26 -3.68
C ASN A 18 -6.08 28.03 -4.37
N SER A 19 -7.40 28.04 -4.62
CA SER A 19 -8.09 26.95 -5.33
C SER A 19 -7.47 26.71 -6.72
N LYS A 20 -7.26 27.78 -7.48
CA LYS A 20 -6.67 27.69 -8.82
C LYS A 20 -5.24 27.15 -8.82
N GLU A 21 -4.42 27.60 -7.88
CA GLU A 21 -3.03 27.12 -7.77
C GLU A 21 -2.98 25.66 -7.29
N PHE A 22 -3.86 25.30 -6.35
CA PHE A 22 -3.96 23.92 -5.86
C PHE A 22 -4.45 22.95 -6.95
N GLU A 23 -5.42 23.36 -7.77
CA GLU A 23 -5.90 22.57 -8.92
C GLU A 23 -4.79 22.27 -9.92
N LYS A 24 -3.84 23.21 -10.14
CA LYS A 24 -2.67 22.95 -11.00
C LYS A 24 -1.77 21.87 -10.42
N LEU A 25 -1.43 21.98 -9.11
CA LEU A 25 -0.63 20.97 -8.43
C LEU A 25 -1.31 19.59 -8.46
N LEU A 26 -2.62 19.56 -8.28
CA LEU A 26 -3.40 18.34 -8.34
C LEU A 26 -3.40 17.72 -9.74
N ALA A 27 -3.47 18.54 -10.79
CA ALA A 27 -3.40 18.08 -12.17
C ALA A 27 -2.03 17.46 -12.49
N GLU A 28 -0.94 18.10 -12.05
CA GLU A 28 0.41 17.59 -12.18
C GLU A 28 0.57 16.24 -11.45
N TYR A 29 0.16 16.18 -10.18
CA TYR A 29 0.16 14.95 -9.41
C TYR A 29 -0.61 13.81 -10.08
N LYS A 30 -1.82 14.08 -10.56
CA LYS A 30 -2.63 13.08 -11.27
C LYS A 30 -1.96 12.59 -12.55
N SER A 31 -1.25 13.47 -13.26
CA SER A 31 -0.47 13.10 -14.44
C SER A 31 0.66 12.13 -14.10
N ILE A 32 1.44 12.43 -13.06
CA ILE A 32 2.52 11.57 -12.57
C ILE A 32 1.98 10.22 -12.10
N LEU A 33 0.89 10.24 -11.32
CA LEU A 33 0.24 9.02 -10.85
C LEU A 33 -0.22 8.14 -12.00
N LYS A 34 -0.87 8.74 -13.02
CA LYS A 34 -1.30 8.03 -14.22
C LYS A 34 -0.12 7.41 -14.97
N ALA A 35 1.00 8.13 -15.11
CA ALA A 35 2.20 7.58 -15.73
C ALA A 35 2.72 6.35 -14.96
N ASN A 36 2.79 6.41 -13.64
CA ASN A 36 3.21 5.29 -12.80
C ASN A 36 2.31 4.05 -12.92
N THR A 37 1.02 4.24 -13.20
CA THR A 37 0.10 3.10 -13.36
C THR A 37 0.30 2.32 -14.66
N MET A 38 1.06 2.85 -15.60
CA MET A 38 1.33 2.17 -16.88
C MET A 38 2.37 1.05 -16.77
N GLY A 39 3.06 0.94 -15.64
CA GLY A 39 4.14 -0.03 -15.42
C GLY A 39 5.45 0.41 -16.04
N GLY A 40 6.26 -0.54 -16.49
CA GLY A 40 7.55 -0.31 -17.12
C GLY A 40 7.44 0.30 -18.53
N SER A 41 8.55 0.29 -19.28
CA SER A 41 8.57 0.84 -20.64
C SER A 41 7.53 0.15 -21.55
N PRO A 42 7.01 0.86 -22.58
CA PRO A 42 6.08 0.25 -23.54
C PRO A 42 6.58 -1.05 -24.16
N GLN A 43 7.90 -1.15 -24.41
CA GLN A 43 8.52 -2.36 -24.93
C GLN A 43 8.49 -3.51 -23.91
N ALA A 44 8.75 -3.22 -22.63
CA ALA A 44 8.68 -4.22 -21.57
C ALA A 44 7.25 -4.74 -21.38
N VAL A 45 6.27 -3.83 -21.40
CA VAL A 45 4.84 -4.16 -21.34
C VAL A 45 4.42 -5.03 -22.53
N ALA A 46 4.81 -4.66 -23.76
CA ALA A 46 4.51 -5.45 -24.97
C ALA A 46 5.08 -6.86 -24.88
N LYS A 47 6.38 -6.99 -24.54
CA LYS A 47 7.05 -8.28 -24.35
C LYS A 47 6.40 -9.14 -23.25
N HIS A 48 5.90 -8.53 -22.19
CA HIS A 48 5.19 -9.21 -21.10
C HIS A 48 3.86 -9.81 -21.62
N LYS A 49 3.09 -9.02 -22.39
CA LYS A 49 1.82 -9.45 -23.01
C LYS A 49 1.99 -10.49 -24.10
N GLU A 50 3.07 -10.43 -24.89
CA GLU A 50 3.42 -11.48 -25.88
C GLU A 50 3.57 -12.85 -25.21
N ARG A 51 4.03 -12.90 -23.98
CA ARG A 51 4.13 -14.13 -23.17
C ARG A 51 2.79 -14.57 -22.58
N LYS A 52 1.67 -13.93 -22.94
CA LYS A 52 0.32 -14.18 -22.44
C LYS A 52 0.16 -13.99 -20.93
N LYS A 53 0.99 -13.14 -20.33
CA LYS A 53 0.93 -12.81 -18.90
C LYS A 53 0.11 -11.56 -18.70
N LEU A 54 -0.69 -11.54 -17.64
CA LEU A 54 -1.39 -10.35 -17.16
C LEU A 54 -0.42 -9.37 -16.49
N LEU A 55 -0.66 -8.07 -16.64
CA LEU A 55 0.07 -7.05 -15.88
C LEU A 55 -0.28 -7.14 -14.39
N ALA A 56 0.62 -6.65 -13.53
CA ALA A 56 0.42 -6.71 -12.08
C ALA A 56 -0.93 -6.09 -11.63
N ARG A 57 -1.33 -4.96 -12.21
CA ARG A 57 -2.62 -4.32 -11.91
C ARG A 57 -3.81 -5.11 -12.46
N GLU A 58 -3.71 -5.69 -13.64
CA GLU A 58 -4.75 -6.56 -14.21
C GLU A 58 -4.97 -7.80 -13.32
N ARG A 59 -3.89 -8.35 -12.74
CA ARG A 59 -3.96 -9.46 -11.76
C ARG A 59 -4.68 -9.05 -10.49
N ILE A 60 -4.39 -7.86 -9.97
CA ILE A 60 -5.06 -7.31 -8.77
C ILE A 60 -6.54 -7.08 -9.05
N ASP A 61 -6.88 -6.47 -10.19
CA ASP A 61 -8.28 -6.19 -10.56
C ASP A 61 -9.12 -7.47 -10.68
N LEU A 62 -8.51 -8.59 -11.11
CA LEU A 62 -9.19 -9.90 -11.15
C LEU A 62 -9.30 -10.57 -9.77
N LEU A 63 -8.38 -10.26 -8.85
CA LEU A 63 -8.39 -10.85 -7.51
C LEU A 63 -9.45 -10.21 -6.61
N ILE A 64 -9.57 -8.88 -6.63
CA ILE A 64 -10.49 -8.14 -5.77
C ILE A 64 -11.96 -8.33 -6.19
N ASP A 65 -12.87 -8.08 -5.28
CA ASP A 65 -14.29 -8.16 -5.55
C ASP A 65 -14.73 -7.09 -6.56
N PRO A 66 -15.63 -7.41 -7.51
CA PRO A 66 -16.12 -6.45 -8.48
C PRO A 66 -16.69 -5.19 -7.80
N ASN A 67 -16.43 -4.02 -8.36
CA ASN A 67 -16.88 -2.72 -7.85
C ASN A 67 -16.36 -2.36 -6.45
N THR A 68 -15.33 -3.03 -5.96
CA THR A 68 -14.62 -2.61 -4.75
C THR A 68 -13.35 -1.84 -5.12
N PRO A 69 -13.00 -0.79 -4.37
CA PRO A 69 -11.78 -0.05 -4.64
C PRO A 69 -10.54 -0.81 -4.15
N PHE A 70 -9.41 -0.54 -4.80
CA PHE A 70 -8.09 -0.95 -4.34
C PHE A 70 -7.35 0.25 -3.72
N LEU A 71 -7.04 0.17 -2.43
CA LEU A 71 -6.22 1.16 -1.75
C LEU A 71 -4.75 0.89 -2.03
N GLU A 72 -4.20 1.47 -3.09
CA GLU A 72 -2.78 1.35 -3.38
C GLU A 72 -1.93 2.14 -2.40
N LEU A 73 -0.96 1.48 -1.79
CA LEU A 73 -0.01 2.06 -0.86
C LEU A 73 1.24 2.55 -1.60
N SER A 74 1.67 3.78 -1.30
CA SER A 74 2.94 4.34 -1.81
C SER A 74 3.10 4.21 -3.33
N SER A 75 2.06 4.57 -4.09
CA SER A 75 2.05 4.49 -5.56
C SER A 75 3.17 5.29 -6.25
N LEU A 76 3.70 6.32 -5.58
CA LEU A 76 4.85 7.13 -6.05
C LEU A 76 6.19 6.72 -5.42
N ALA A 77 6.29 5.55 -4.80
CA ALA A 77 7.57 5.07 -4.28
C ALA A 77 8.60 4.97 -5.42
N GLY A 78 9.79 5.48 -5.19
CA GLY A 78 10.85 5.55 -6.20
C GLY A 78 10.72 6.72 -7.20
N TYR A 79 9.69 7.57 -7.09
CA TYR A 79 9.59 8.79 -7.90
C TYR A 79 10.79 9.71 -7.67
N ASP A 80 11.31 10.30 -8.72
CA ASP A 80 12.54 11.12 -8.75
C ASP A 80 13.80 10.40 -8.26
N GLN A 81 13.76 9.06 -8.30
CA GLN A 81 14.89 8.17 -8.03
C GLN A 81 15.15 7.31 -9.27
N TYR A 82 16.35 6.75 -9.39
CA TYR A 82 16.71 5.83 -10.47
C TYR A 82 16.41 6.39 -11.88
N ASP A 83 16.67 7.69 -12.11
CA ASP A 83 16.36 8.41 -13.36
C ASP A 83 14.87 8.32 -13.76
N ASN A 84 13.97 8.18 -12.80
CA ASN A 84 12.52 7.94 -12.99
C ASN A 84 12.17 6.68 -13.80
N ASP A 85 13.09 5.73 -13.96
CA ASP A 85 12.89 4.47 -14.69
C ASP A 85 12.47 3.32 -13.74
N PHE A 86 11.79 3.66 -12.62
CA PHE A 86 11.41 2.70 -11.61
C PHE A 86 10.03 3.01 -10.99
N PRO A 87 8.96 3.03 -11.82
CA PRO A 87 7.63 3.37 -11.36
C PRO A 87 7.14 2.44 -10.24
N SER A 88 6.49 3.02 -9.24
CA SER A 88 5.95 2.32 -8.07
C SER A 88 6.96 1.43 -7.34
N ALA A 89 8.27 1.71 -7.48
CA ALA A 89 9.37 0.87 -6.97
C ALA A 89 9.32 -0.60 -7.44
N GLY A 90 8.80 -0.86 -8.65
CA GLY A 90 8.73 -2.20 -9.25
C GLY A 90 7.78 -3.18 -8.53
N ILE A 91 6.96 -2.70 -7.59
CA ILE A 91 6.04 -3.53 -6.82
C ILE A 91 4.77 -2.76 -6.48
N ILE A 92 3.62 -3.37 -6.71
CA ILE A 92 2.33 -2.82 -6.33
C ILE A 92 1.94 -3.39 -4.97
N THR A 93 1.67 -2.53 -4.00
CA THR A 93 1.19 -2.94 -2.69
C THR A 93 -0.09 -2.20 -2.36
N GLY A 94 -1.02 -2.85 -1.71
CA GLY A 94 -2.28 -2.22 -1.35
C GLY A 94 -3.21 -3.12 -0.59
N ILE A 95 -4.40 -2.61 -0.31
CA ILE A 95 -5.47 -3.34 0.34
C ILE A 95 -6.65 -3.39 -0.61
N GLY A 96 -7.10 -4.60 -0.90
CA GLY A 96 -8.30 -4.88 -1.68
C GLY A 96 -9.29 -5.70 -0.87
N VAL A 97 -10.51 -5.79 -1.35
CA VAL A 97 -11.55 -6.64 -0.76
C VAL A 97 -11.66 -7.92 -1.58
N VAL A 98 -11.50 -9.08 -0.95
CA VAL A 98 -11.67 -10.39 -1.57
C VAL A 98 -12.66 -11.21 -0.73
N HIS A 99 -13.77 -11.67 -1.33
CA HIS A 99 -14.88 -12.29 -0.62
C HIS A 99 -15.34 -11.47 0.61
N GLY A 100 -15.46 -10.14 0.40
CA GLY A 100 -15.90 -9.20 1.44
C GLY A 100 -14.87 -8.99 2.57
N ARG A 101 -13.62 -9.44 2.44
CA ARG A 101 -12.56 -9.32 3.45
C ARG A 101 -11.43 -8.45 2.95
N GLU A 102 -10.96 -7.55 3.79
CA GLU A 102 -9.76 -6.76 3.50
C GLU A 102 -8.53 -7.68 3.45
N THR A 103 -7.78 -7.58 2.37
CA THR A 103 -6.62 -8.41 2.08
C THR A 103 -5.48 -7.53 1.63
N VAL A 104 -4.30 -7.69 2.22
CA VAL A 104 -3.08 -7.03 1.75
C VAL A 104 -2.57 -7.76 0.51
N ILE A 105 -2.40 -7.05 -0.57
CA ILE A 105 -1.93 -7.58 -1.85
C ILE A 105 -0.56 -6.96 -2.16
N ILE A 106 0.39 -7.82 -2.49
CA ILE A 106 1.78 -7.47 -2.80
C ILE A 106 2.13 -8.13 -4.14
N ALA A 107 2.21 -7.34 -5.21
CA ALA A 107 2.39 -7.85 -6.56
C ALA A 107 3.64 -7.27 -7.21
N ASN A 108 4.59 -8.11 -7.60
CA ASN A 108 5.75 -7.66 -8.38
C ASN A 108 5.30 -7.21 -9.78
N ASP A 109 5.85 -6.10 -10.26
CA ASP A 109 5.69 -5.67 -11.64
C ASP A 109 6.92 -6.07 -12.45
N ALA A 110 6.84 -7.23 -13.11
CA ALA A 110 7.94 -7.74 -13.93
C ALA A 110 8.25 -6.89 -15.17
N THR A 111 7.38 -5.92 -15.52
CA THR A 111 7.67 -4.95 -16.59
C THR A 111 8.66 -3.87 -16.14
N VAL A 112 8.84 -3.72 -14.83
CA VAL A 112 9.79 -2.79 -14.21
C VAL A 112 11.02 -3.57 -13.75
N LYS A 113 12.14 -3.44 -14.47
CA LYS A 113 13.43 -4.12 -14.16
C LYS A 113 13.28 -5.62 -13.85
N GLY A 114 12.33 -6.32 -14.50
CA GLY A 114 12.10 -7.75 -14.27
C GLY A 114 11.55 -8.09 -12.88
N GLY A 115 10.87 -7.17 -12.21
CA GLY A 115 10.38 -7.35 -10.84
C GLY A 115 11.50 -7.46 -9.79
N THR A 116 12.71 -6.99 -10.12
CA THR A 116 13.88 -7.05 -9.23
C THR A 116 13.70 -6.15 -8.02
N TYR A 117 14.17 -6.61 -6.86
CA TYR A 117 14.13 -5.84 -5.62
C TYR A 117 15.30 -4.88 -5.52
N MET A 118 15.01 -3.60 -5.44
CA MET A 118 15.90 -2.52 -5.07
C MET A 118 15.52 -1.99 -3.67
N GLN A 119 16.28 -1.05 -3.13
CA GLN A 119 16.06 -0.54 -1.78
C GLN A 119 14.61 -0.09 -1.53
N PHE A 120 14.00 0.68 -2.44
CA PHE A 120 12.62 1.15 -2.28
C PHE A 120 11.58 0.03 -2.46
N THR A 121 11.88 -1.01 -3.26
CA THR A 121 11.04 -2.20 -3.37
C THR A 121 10.95 -2.92 -2.03
N VAL A 122 12.10 -3.13 -1.38
CA VAL A 122 12.18 -3.76 -0.05
C VAL A 122 11.40 -2.94 0.97
N LYS A 123 11.65 -1.63 1.07
CA LYS A 123 10.93 -0.75 2.02
C LYS A 123 9.41 -0.80 1.82
N LYS A 124 8.95 -0.77 0.58
CA LYS A 124 7.54 -0.83 0.24
C LYS A 124 6.92 -2.17 0.61
N HIS A 125 7.60 -3.28 0.32
CA HIS A 125 7.16 -4.62 0.70
C HIS A 125 7.07 -4.76 2.23
N LEU A 126 8.11 -4.39 2.96
CA LEU A 126 8.13 -4.44 4.43
C LEU A 126 6.99 -3.63 5.03
N ARG A 127 6.74 -2.41 4.52
CA ARG A 127 5.63 -1.58 5.03
C ARG A 127 4.27 -2.24 4.80
N ALA A 128 4.07 -2.91 3.67
CA ALA A 128 2.83 -3.66 3.42
C ALA A 128 2.64 -4.82 4.43
N GLN A 129 3.72 -5.57 4.72
CA GLN A 129 3.69 -6.63 5.72
C GLN A 129 3.45 -6.09 7.15
N GLU A 130 4.02 -4.95 7.50
CA GLU A 130 3.74 -4.29 8.79
C GLU A 130 2.26 -3.93 8.92
N ILE A 131 1.68 -3.33 7.88
CA ILE A 131 0.25 -3.00 7.85
C ILE A 131 -0.60 -4.27 8.00
N ALA A 132 -0.24 -5.36 7.32
CA ALA A 132 -0.92 -6.63 7.46
C ALA A 132 -0.85 -7.15 8.90
N MET A 133 0.32 -7.09 9.52
CA MET A 133 0.57 -7.55 10.89
C MET A 133 -0.20 -6.73 11.93
N GLU A 134 -0.15 -5.39 11.82
CA GLU A 134 -0.84 -4.47 12.72
C GLU A 134 -2.37 -4.59 12.65
N ASN A 135 -2.91 -4.93 11.48
CA ASN A 135 -4.35 -5.00 11.24
C ASN A 135 -4.88 -6.44 11.11
N HIS A 136 -4.04 -7.44 11.31
CA HIS A 136 -4.38 -8.87 11.15
C HIS A 136 -5.05 -9.18 9.80
N LEU A 137 -4.48 -8.63 8.71
CA LEU A 137 -4.98 -8.84 7.35
C LEU A 137 -4.24 -9.97 6.66
N THR A 138 -4.96 -10.86 6.00
CA THR A 138 -4.38 -11.87 5.11
C THR A 138 -3.50 -11.24 4.05
N CYS A 139 -2.35 -11.86 3.73
CA CYS A 139 -1.44 -11.42 2.68
C CYS A 139 -1.57 -12.30 1.44
N VAL A 140 -1.66 -11.68 0.27
CA VAL A 140 -1.52 -12.34 -1.04
C VAL A 140 -0.29 -11.78 -1.75
N TYR A 141 0.66 -12.66 -2.06
CA TYR A 141 1.88 -12.33 -2.81
C TYR A 141 1.73 -12.81 -4.25
N MET A 142 1.69 -11.91 -5.21
CA MET A 142 1.75 -12.23 -6.65
C MET A 142 3.20 -12.10 -7.10
N VAL A 143 3.92 -13.21 -7.14
CA VAL A 143 5.37 -13.22 -7.31
C VAL A 143 5.76 -13.38 -8.76
N ASP A 144 6.53 -12.44 -9.28
CA ASP A 144 7.11 -12.41 -10.62
C ASP A 144 8.41 -11.59 -10.54
N SER A 145 9.47 -12.16 -9.95
CA SER A 145 10.67 -11.42 -9.53
C SER A 145 11.97 -12.16 -9.82
N GLY A 146 12.92 -11.45 -10.39
CA GLY A 146 14.30 -11.92 -10.56
C GLY A 146 15.13 -11.96 -9.26
N GLY A 147 14.52 -11.62 -8.09
CA GLY A 147 15.24 -11.53 -6.82
C GLY A 147 15.84 -10.14 -6.57
N ALA A 148 16.88 -10.05 -5.74
CA ALA A 148 17.53 -8.79 -5.41
C ALA A 148 18.41 -8.25 -6.55
N PHE A 149 18.46 -6.93 -6.68
CA PHE A 149 19.36 -6.27 -7.65
C PHE A 149 20.80 -6.31 -7.12
N LEU A 150 21.59 -7.24 -7.63
CA LEU A 150 22.95 -7.53 -7.13
C LEU A 150 23.92 -6.34 -7.15
N PRO A 151 23.87 -5.41 -8.13
CA PRO A 151 24.73 -4.21 -8.09
C PRO A 151 24.51 -3.31 -6.88
N GLU A 152 23.32 -3.35 -6.24
CA GLU A 152 22.96 -2.60 -5.04
C GLU A 152 22.82 -3.49 -3.80
N GLN A 153 23.52 -4.61 -3.73
CA GLN A 153 23.39 -5.57 -2.64
C GLN A 153 23.72 -4.98 -1.26
N ASP A 154 24.59 -3.96 -1.20
CA ASP A 154 24.94 -3.21 0.00
C ASP A 154 23.74 -2.43 0.60
N THR A 155 22.80 -2.00 -0.22
CA THR A 155 21.58 -1.31 0.21
C THR A 155 20.35 -2.25 0.38
N VAL A 156 20.49 -3.52 0.00
CA VAL A 156 19.39 -4.50 -0.01
C VAL A 156 19.55 -5.58 1.05
N PHE A 157 20.79 -6.00 1.41
CA PHE A 157 21.00 -7.17 2.28
C PHE A 157 21.44 -6.89 3.72
N PRO A 158 22.36 -5.92 4.01
CA PRO A 158 23.17 -6.00 5.24
C PRO A 158 22.48 -5.53 6.51
N ASP A 159 21.31 -4.90 6.46
CA ASP A 159 20.68 -4.31 7.64
C ASP A 159 19.40 -5.08 8.05
N ARG A 160 18.96 -4.81 9.27
CA ARG A 160 17.77 -5.41 9.91
C ARG A 160 16.51 -5.24 9.07
N ASP A 161 16.29 -4.06 8.49
CA ASP A 161 15.09 -3.72 7.73
C ASP A 161 15.35 -3.79 6.21
N HIS A 162 16.19 -4.75 5.81
CA HIS A 162 16.49 -5.10 4.44
C HIS A 162 15.77 -6.39 3.99
N PHE A 163 16.21 -6.98 2.89
CA PHE A 163 15.52 -8.07 2.20
C PHE A 163 15.19 -9.27 3.11
N GLY A 164 16.12 -9.63 4.00
CA GLY A 164 15.91 -10.73 4.96
C GLY A 164 14.77 -10.49 5.95
N ARG A 165 14.40 -9.23 6.19
CA ARG A 165 13.26 -8.86 7.04
C ARG A 165 11.93 -9.32 6.45
N ILE A 166 11.80 -9.42 5.13
CA ILE A 166 10.61 -9.93 4.46
C ILE A 166 10.29 -11.34 4.97
N PHE A 167 11.29 -12.21 5.03
CA PHE A 167 11.15 -13.61 5.47
C PHE A 167 10.87 -13.72 6.98
N TYR A 168 11.55 -12.90 7.77
CA TYR A 168 11.25 -12.79 9.18
C TYR A 168 9.78 -12.38 9.43
N ASN A 169 9.29 -11.40 8.69
CA ASN A 169 7.91 -10.96 8.79
C ASN A 169 6.92 -12.05 8.34
N GLN A 170 7.22 -12.82 7.28
CA GLN A 170 6.40 -13.95 6.87
C GLN A 170 6.29 -15.01 8.01
N ALA A 171 7.41 -15.41 8.60
CA ALA A 171 7.40 -16.32 9.73
C ALA A 171 6.59 -15.77 10.92
N ARG A 172 6.68 -14.46 11.18
CA ARG A 172 5.91 -13.81 12.25
C ARG A 172 4.41 -13.76 11.95
N LEU A 173 4.02 -13.44 10.71
CA LEU A 173 2.63 -13.42 10.27
C LEU A 173 1.99 -14.80 10.43
N SER A 174 2.65 -15.86 9.95
CA SER A 174 2.17 -17.24 10.13
C SER A 174 2.07 -17.62 11.61
N ALA A 175 3.07 -17.27 12.44
CA ALA A 175 3.03 -17.51 13.88
C ALA A 175 1.89 -16.77 14.61
N MET A 176 1.42 -15.64 14.04
CA MET A 176 0.24 -14.89 14.53
C MET A 176 -1.08 -15.45 13.99
N GLY A 177 -1.04 -16.48 13.16
CA GLY A 177 -2.22 -17.04 12.47
C GLY A 177 -2.79 -16.09 11.43
N ILE A 178 -1.97 -15.26 10.81
CA ILE A 178 -2.34 -14.39 9.68
C ILE A 178 -2.02 -15.16 8.40
N PRO A 179 -3.00 -15.59 7.61
CA PRO A 179 -2.76 -16.42 6.43
C PRO A 179 -1.94 -15.69 5.37
N GLN A 180 -1.08 -16.41 4.71
CA GLN A 180 -0.23 -15.93 3.63
C GLN A 180 -0.32 -16.86 2.42
N ILE A 181 -0.74 -16.32 1.29
CA ILE A 181 -0.94 -17.07 0.06
C ILE A 181 0.00 -16.49 -0.99
N ALA A 182 0.81 -17.31 -1.63
CA ALA A 182 1.65 -16.91 -2.75
C ALA A 182 1.10 -17.44 -4.07
N ILE A 183 1.15 -16.61 -5.10
CA ILE A 183 0.84 -16.98 -6.48
C ILE A 183 2.08 -16.74 -7.32
N VAL A 184 2.72 -17.80 -7.75
CA VAL A 184 3.93 -17.77 -8.57
C VAL A 184 3.52 -17.63 -10.04
N MET A 185 3.56 -16.41 -10.53
CA MET A 185 3.09 -16.02 -11.87
C MET A 185 4.23 -15.67 -12.82
N GLY A 186 5.44 -15.98 -12.42
CA GLY A 186 6.65 -15.75 -13.19
C GLY A 186 7.88 -16.29 -12.49
N SER A 187 9.04 -15.75 -12.82
CA SER A 187 10.29 -16.17 -12.19
C SER A 187 10.29 -15.84 -10.71
N CYS A 188 10.70 -16.80 -9.88
CA CYS A 188 11.04 -16.60 -8.47
C CYS A 188 12.45 -17.14 -8.27
N THR A 189 13.44 -16.26 -8.43
CA THR A 189 14.85 -16.65 -8.42
C THR A 189 15.56 -16.15 -7.17
N ALA A 190 16.50 -16.92 -6.67
CA ALA A 190 17.35 -16.61 -5.51
C ALA A 190 16.51 -16.20 -4.27
N GLY A 191 16.68 -15.00 -3.74
CA GLY A 191 15.88 -14.50 -2.62
C GLY A 191 14.38 -14.42 -2.92
N GLY A 192 13.97 -14.19 -4.16
CA GLY A 192 12.56 -14.20 -4.57
C GLY A 192 11.87 -15.55 -4.42
N ALA A 193 12.64 -16.66 -4.42
CA ALA A 193 12.12 -18.02 -4.26
C ALA A 193 11.61 -18.28 -2.83
N TYR A 194 12.13 -17.56 -1.83
CA TYR A 194 11.70 -17.73 -0.44
C TYR A 194 10.28 -17.20 -0.18
N VAL A 195 9.85 -16.18 -0.90
CA VAL A 195 8.50 -15.60 -0.68
C VAL A 195 7.41 -16.66 -0.86
N PRO A 196 7.32 -17.42 -1.97
CA PRO A 196 6.36 -18.50 -2.08
C PRO A 196 6.67 -19.68 -1.15
N ALA A 197 7.93 -20.07 -1.01
CA ALA A 197 8.30 -21.24 -0.19
C ALA A 197 8.01 -21.06 1.30
N MET A 198 7.88 -19.85 1.81
CA MET A 198 7.54 -19.54 3.20
C MET A 198 6.09 -19.09 3.39
N SER A 199 5.28 -19.05 2.35
CA SER A 199 3.84 -18.81 2.45
C SER A 199 3.11 -20.04 2.96
N ASP A 200 1.93 -19.85 3.56
CA ASP A 200 1.14 -20.95 4.11
C ASP A 200 0.51 -21.80 3.01
N GLU A 201 0.16 -21.17 1.87
CA GLU A 201 -0.27 -21.85 0.64
C GLU A 201 0.38 -21.21 -0.59
N THR A 202 0.81 -22.05 -1.53
CA THR A 202 1.49 -21.63 -2.75
C THR A 202 0.84 -22.20 -4.01
N ILE A 203 0.47 -21.29 -4.91
CA ILE A 203 -0.10 -21.58 -6.23
C ILE A 203 0.98 -21.31 -7.27
N ILE A 204 1.19 -22.19 -8.23
CA ILE A 204 2.19 -21.99 -9.30
C ILE A 204 1.55 -22.14 -10.67
N VAL A 205 1.86 -21.19 -11.59
CA VAL A 205 1.33 -21.16 -12.95
C VAL A 205 2.25 -21.96 -13.88
N LYS A 206 1.69 -22.94 -14.58
CA LYS A 206 2.35 -23.79 -15.57
C LYS A 206 3.06 -22.98 -16.66
N ASN A 207 4.26 -23.38 -17.02
CA ASN A 207 5.08 -22.77 -18.07
C ASN A 207 5.38 -21.27 -17.90
N GLN A 208 5.06 -20.70 -16.73
CA GLN A 208 5.32 -19.30 -16.38
C GLN A 208 6.00 -19.17 -15.02
N GLY A 209 5.41 -19.82 -14.01
CA GLY A 209 5.93 -19.82 -12.65
C GLY A 209 7.12 -20.74 -12.50
N THR A 210 8.18 -20.23 -11.90
CA THR A 210 9.35 -21.06 -11.53
C THR A 210 9.88 -20.66 -10.17
N ILE A 211 10.30 -21.65 -9.37
CA ILE A 211 10.92 -21.45 -8.06
C ILE A 211 12.26 -22.17 -8.05
N PHE A 212 13.37 -21.43 -8.00
CA PHE A 212 14.69 -22.01 -7.86
C PHE A 212 15.69 -21.00 -7.26
N LEU A 213 16.71 -21.46 -6.57
CA LEU A 213 17.77 -20.60 -6.03
C LEU A 213 18.74 -20.16 -7.10
N GLY A 214 19.04 -21.03 -8.07
CA GLY A 214 19.86 -20.75 -9.23
C GLY A 214 19.17 -21.22 -10.50
N GLY A 215 19.04 -20.34 -11.50
CA GLY A 215 18.41 -20.69 -12.76
C GLY A 215 19.27 -21.59 -13.66
N PRO A 216 18.72 -22.08 -14.78
CA PRO A 216 19.40 -23.01 -15.71
C PRO A 216 20.83 -22.60 -16.12
N PRO A 217 21.13 -21.31 -16.38
CA PRO A 217 22.50 -20.89 -16.69
C PRO A 217 23.49 -21.13 -15.54
N LEU A 218 23.06 -20.97 -14.29
CA LEU A 218 23.91 -21.21 -13.13
C LEU A 218 24.12 -22.71 -12.89
N VAL A 219 23.08 -23.54 -13.08
CA VAL A 219 23.18 -25.01 -13.02
C VAL A 219 24.18 -25.51 -14.06
N LYS A 220 24.04 -25.06 -15.31
CA LYS A 220 24.99 -25.42 -16.40
C LYS A 220 26.43 -25.01 -16.07
N ALA A 221 26.62 -23.82 -15.51
CA ALA A 221 27.96 -23.36 -15.13
C ALA A 221 28.56 -24.16 -13.95
N ALA A 222 27.73 -24.63 -13.02
CA ALA A 222 28.18 -25.33 -11.81
C ALA A 222 28.37 -26.85 -12.01
N THR A 223 27.46 -27.49 -12.76
CA THR A 223 27.41 -28.97 -12.90
C THR A 223 27.63 -29.47 -14.32
N GLY A 224 27.54 -28.57 -15.34
CA GLY A 224 27.56 -28.94 -16.76
C GLY A 224 26.22 -29.45 -17.29
N GLU A 225 25.21 -29.61 -16.45
CA GLU A 225 23.89 -30.10 -16.84
C GLU A 225 23.09 -29.04 -17.63
N GLU A 226 22.40 -29.45 -18.68
CA GLU A 226 21.46 -28.64 -19.43
C GLU A 226 20.06 -29.01 -19.02
N VAL A 227 19.37 -28.08 -18.34
CA VAL A 227 17.99 -28.25 -17.90
C VAL A 227 17.17 -27.03 -18.34
N THR A 228 15.89 -27.25 -18.62
CA THR A 228 14.94 -26.13 -18.84
C THR A 228 14.48 -25.55 -17.48
N ALA A 229 13.93 -24.34 -17.50
CA ALA A 229 13.39 -23.73 -16.28
C ALA A 229 12.21 -24.54 -15.70
N GLU A 230 11.38 -25.13 -16.55
CA GLU A 230 10.24 -25.96 -16.13
C GLU A 230 10.70 -27.27 -15.48
N GLU A 231 11.72 -27.94 -16.05
CA GLU A 231 12.30 -29.16 -15.47
C GLU A 231 13.05 -28.89 -14.18
N LEU A 232 13.68 -27.73 -14.04
CA LEU A 232 14.46 -27.37 -12.85
C LEU A 232 13.58 -27.00 -11.66
N GLY A 233 12.51 -26.22 -11.90
CA GLY A 233 11.68 -25.71 -10.82
C GLY A 233 10.37 -25.09 -11.32
N GLY A 234 9.73 -25.72 -12.29
CA GLY A 234 8.42 -25.35 -12.82
C GLY A 234 7.25 -25.92 -12.03
N ALA A 235 6.06 -25.68 -12.51
CA ALA A 235 4.83 -26.02 -11.82
C ALA A 235 4.68 -27.52 -11.56
N GLU A 236 4.98 -28.37 -12.54
CA GLU A 236 4.86 -29.82 -12.40
C GLU A 236 5.82 -30.35 -11.32
N VAL A 237 7.07 -29.87 -11.31
CA VAL A 237 8.08 -30.30 -10.34
C VAL A 237 7.65 -29.92 -8.91
N HIS A 238 7.16 -28.70 -8.72
CA HIS A 238 6.86 -28.23 -7.37
C HIS A 238 5.54 -28.74 -6.81
N THR A 239 4.59 -29.11 -7.66
CA THR A 239 3.31 -29.68 -7.20
C THR A 239 3.29 -31.20 -7.09
N SER A 240 4.16 -31.92 -7.86
CA SER A 240 4.11 -33.37 -7.89
C SER A 240 5.36 -34.07 -7.31
N VAL A 241 6.52 -33.39 -7.28
CA VAL A 241 7.79 -34.00 -6.85
C VAL A 241 8.29 -33.40 -5.54
N SER A 242 8.48 -32.07 -5.48
CA SER A 242 9.07 -31.41 -4.31
C SER A 242 8.06 -31.06 -3.20
N GLY A 243 6.79 -30.85 -3.57
CA GLY A 243 5.76 -30.40 -2.65
C GLY A 243 5.92 -28.97 -2.14
N VAL A 244 6.71 -28.13 -2.81
CA VAL A 244 6.90 -26.71 -2.44
C VAL A 244 5.71 -25.87 -2.83
N ALA A 245 4.98 -26.26 -3.87
CA ALA A 245 3.72 -25.61 -4.25
C ALA A 245 2.55 -26.58 -4.02
N ASP A 246 1.46 -26.04 -3.49
CA ASP A 246 0.27 -26.80 -3.12
C ASP A 246 -0.73 -26.91 -4.28
N HIS A 247 -0.76 -25.91 -5.16
CA HIS A 247 -1.76 -25.81 -6.22
C HIS A 247 -1.12 -25.54 -7.59
N PHE A 248 -1.53 -26.36 -8.55
CA PHE A 248 -1.16 -26.22 -9.97
C PHE A 248 -2.20 -25.37 -10.70
N ALA A 249 -1.77 -24.34 -11.43
CA ALA A 249 -2.64 -23.49 -12.23
C ALA A 249 -2.25 -23.48 -13.70
N GLU A 250 -3.21 -23.53 -14.60
CA GLU A 250 -2.97 -23.53 -16.06
C GLU A 250 -2.58 -22.17 -16.62
N ASN A 251 -3.01 -21.07 -15.98
CA ASN A 251 -2.75 -19.69 -16.37
C ASN A 251 -3.03 -18.71 -15.21
N ASP A 252 -2.73 -17.42 -15.42
CA ASP A 252 -2.92 -16.36 -14.45
C ASP A 252 -4.35 -16.30 -13.90
N THR A 253 -5.36 -16.40 -14.76
CA THR A 253 -6.77 -16.33 -14.35
C THR A 253 -7.16 -17.52 -13.49
N HIS A 254 -6.73 -18.74 -13.84
CA HIS A 254 -6.97 -19.94 -13.03
C HIS A 254 -6.27 -19.85 -11.68
N ALA A 255 -5.04 -19.35 -11.63
CA ALA A 255 -4.32 -19.14 -10.37
C ALA A 255 -5.03 -18.15 -9.43
N ILE A 256 -5.55 -17.06 -9.97
CA ILE A 256 -6.32 -16.08 -9.21
C ILE A 256 -7.63 -16.69 -8.69
N GLN A 257 -8.29 -17.53 -9.48
CA GLN A 257 -9.51 -18.22 -9.04
C GLN A 257 -9.21 -19.21 -7.91
N ILE A 258 -8.14 -19.97 -7.97
CA ILE A 258 -7.69 -20.84 -6.87
C ILE A 258 -7.46 -20.00 -5.61
N CYS A 259 -6.73 -18.90 -5.71
CA CYS A 259 -6.50 -18.00 -4.58
C CYS A 259 -7.82 -17.46 -3.99
N ARG A 260 -8.77 -17.06 -4.82
CA ARG A 260 -10.08 -16.64 -4.35
C ARG A 260 -10.81 -17.76 -3.59
N ASN A 261 -10.74 -18.99 -4.09
CA ASN A 261 -11.36 -20.15 -3.42
C ASN A 261 -10.71 -20.43 -2.04
N ILE A 262 -9.38 -20.29 -1.93
CA ILE A 262 -8.67 -20.41 -0.64
C ILE A 262 -9.17 -19.32 0.32
N LEU A 263 -9.29 -18.09 -0.14
CA LEU A 263 -9.75 -16.94 0.66
C LEU A 263 -11.23 -17.00 1.05
N GLU A 264 -12.04 -17.84 0.38
CA GLU A 264 -13.43 -18.07 0.73
C GLU A 264 -13.58 -18.86 2.03
N ASN A 265 -12.56 -19.65 2.42
CA ASN A 265 -12.60 -20.51 3.59
C ASN A 265 -12.80 -19.71 4.89
N PRO A 266 -13.73 -20.13 5.79
CA PRO A 266 -14.10 -19.39 7.00
C PRO A 266 -13.04 -19.38 8.12
N GLU A 267 -11.97 -20.16 8.04
CA GLU A 267 -10.90 -20.17 9.05
C GLU A 267 -10.11 -18.84 9.17
N CYS A 268 -10.28 -17.93 8.21
CA CYS A 268 -9.80 -16.56 8.35
C CYS A 268 -10.69 -15.83 9.37
N ARG A 269 -10.08 -15.37 10.48
CA ARG A 269 -10.70 -14.75 11.67
C ARG A 269 -11.93 -13.87 11.40
N GLU A 270 -12.91 -13.93 12.33
CA GLU A 270 -14.07 -13.05 12.34
C GLU A 270 -13.67 -11.57 12.33
N LYS A 271 -14.38 -10.79 11.50
CA LYS A 271 -14.24 -9.32 11.51
C LYS A 271 -14.59 -8.78 12.89
N GLN A 272 -13.71 -8.01 13.49
CA GLN A 272 -14.09 -7.18 14.65
C GLN A 272 -15.21 -6.23 14.22
N LYS A 273 -16.39 -6.39 14.81
CA LYS A 273 -17.51 -5.46 14.61
C LYS A 273 -17.16 -4.15 15.31
N LEU A 274 -16.91 -3.11 14.53
CA LEU A 274 -16.79 -1.75 15.07
C LEU A 274 -18.18 -1.17 15.30
N ASN A 275 -18.35 -0.45 16.40
CA ASN A 275 -19.58 0.29 16.68
C ASN A 275 -19.62 1.50 15.74
N THR A 276 -20.45 1.42 14.71
CA THR A 276 -20.71 2.53 13.78
C THR A 276 -21.99 3.26 14.13
N VAL A 277 -22.09 4.51 13.72
CA VAL A 277 -23.31 5.32 13.79
C VAL A 277 -23.83 5.59 12.36
N PRO A 278 -25.08 6.05 12.19
CA PRO A 278 -25.58 6.50 10.88
C PRO A 278 -24.67 7.57 10.28
N ILE A 279 -24.42 7.49 8.98
CA ILE A 279 -23.59 8.43 8.23
C ILE A 279 -24.31 9.77 8.12
N GLU A 280 -23.63 10.86 8.42
CA GLU A 280 -24.08 12.22 8.20
C GLU A 280 -23.10 12.97 7.29
N GLU A 281 -23.57 13.51 6.17
CA GLU A 281 -22.72 14.32 5.30
C GLU A 281 -22.17 15.55 6.04
N PRO A 282 -20.91 15.95 5.77
CA PRO A 282 -20.39 17.22 6.25
C PRO A 282 -21.26 18.40 5.84
N LEU A 283 -21.39 19.41 6.68
CA LEU A 283 -22.17 20.62 6.37
C LEU A 283 -21.53 21.53 5.31
N TYR A 284 -20.22 21.39 5.10
CA TYR A 284 -19.43 22.18 4.18
C TYR A 284 -18.93 21.32 3.03
N ASP A 285 -18.91 21.88 1.81
CA ASP A 285 -18.47 21.16 0.61
C ASP A 285 -16.98 20.77 0.73
N PRO A 286 -16.63 19.47 0.65
CA PRO A 286 -15.23 19.04 0.67
C PRO A 286 -14.36 19.67 -0.43
N ARG A 287 -14.94 20.14 -1.56
CA ARG A 287 -14.20 20.85 -2.62
C ARG A 287 -13.64 22.21 -2.17
N GLU A 288 -14.18 22.78 -1.11
CA GLU A 288 -13.63 24.00 -0.50
C GLU A 288 -12.21 23.78 0.07
N LEU A 289 -11.78 22.53 0.31
CA LEU A 289 -10.42 22.21 0.72
C LEU A 289 -9.37 22.74 -0.25
N TYR A 290 -9.69 22.85 -1.53
CA TYR A 290 -8.77 23.42 -2.53
C TYR A 290 -8.42 24.89 -2.26
N GLY A 291 -9.37 25.66 -1.74
CA GLY A 291 -9.14 27.06 -1.38
C GLY A 291 -8.57 27.27 0.03
N ILE A 292 -8.70 26.25 0.90
CA ILE A 292 -8.19 26.28 2.27
C ILE A 292 -6.69 26.06 2.31
N ALA A 293 -6.18 25.09 1.54
CA ALA A 293 -4.78 24.74 1.52
C ALA A 293 -3.98 25.73 0.65
N PRO A 294 -3.18 26.64 1.26
CA PRO A 294 -2.34 27.54 0.49
C PRO A 294 -1.16 26.75 -0.12
N VAL A 295 -0.77 27.13 -1.33
CA VAL A 295 0.45 26.60 -1.97
C VAL A 295 1.71 27.08 -1.24
N ASP A 296 1.66 28.29 -0.66
CA ASP A 296 2.74 28.78 0.19
C ASP A 296 2.69 28.12 1.57
N LEU A 297 3.57 27.14 1.78
CA LEU A 297 3.67 26.34 3.01
C LEU A 297 4.03 27.15 4.27
N ARG A 298 4.42 28.42 4.15
CA ARG A 298 4.67 29.33 5.28
C ARG A 298 3.37 29.90 5.86
N LYS A 299 2.27 29.80 5.11
CA LYS A 299 0.96 30.25 5.58
C LYS A 299 0.32 29.19 6.47
N LEU A 300 -0.16 29.61 7.62
CA LEU A 300 -0.87 28.76 8.56
C LEU A 300 -2.32 28.56 8.10
N VAL A 301 -2.78 27.33 8.26
CA VAL A 301 -4.18 26.93 8.05
C VAL A 301 -4.76 26.47 9.39
N ASP A 302 -5.95 26.90 9.73
CA ASP A 302 -6.66 26.34 10.88
C ASP A 302 -7.13 24.91 10.50
N PRO A 303 -6.58 23.86 11.16
CA PRO A 303 -6.94 22.49 10.84
C PRO A 303 -8.42 22.19 11.11
N ARG A 304 -9.12 22.99 11.91
CA ARG A 304 -10.56 22.84 12.12
C ARG A 304 -11.36 23.11 10.85
N GLU A 305 -10.89 24.03 9.98
CA GLU A 305 -11.49 24.24 8.66
C GLU A 305 -11.37 23.00 7.76
N VAL A 306 -10.28 22.25 7.88
CA VAL A 306 -10.12 20.97 7.19
C VAL A 306 -11.01 19.89 7.81
N ILE A 307 -10.96 19.75 9.14
CA ILE A 307 -11.71 18.72 9.88
C ILE A 307 -13.21 18.82 9.58
N MET A 308 -13.80 20.03 9.63
CA MET A 308 -15.25 20.18 9.45
C MET A 308 -15.75 19.83 8.03
N ARG A 309 -14.86 19.68 7.04
CA ARG A 309 -15.19 19.26 5.67
C ARG A 309 -15.00 17.76 5.43
N ILE A 310 -14.58 17.04 6.47
CA ILE A 310 -14.27 15.61 6.38
C ILE A 310 -15.16 14.79 7.32
N VAL A 311 -15.46 15.34 8.53
CA VAL A 311 -16.15 14.60 9.57
C VAL A 311 -17.67 14.69 9.44
N ASP A 312 -18.35 13.66 9.88
CA ASP A 312 -19.81 13.53 9.83
C ASP A 312 -20.50 14.69 10.54
N GLY A 313 -21.47 15.33 9.82
CA GLY A 313 -22.22 16.48 10.31
C GLY A 313 -21.37 17.67 10.73
N SER A 314 -20.09 17.71 10.32
CA SER A 314 -19.09 18.70 10.79
C SER A 314 -18.95 18.73 12.32
N LYS A 315 -19.21 17.59 12.98
CA LYS A 315 -19.21 17.45 14.44
C LYS A 315 -17.85 16.99 14.95
N PHE A 316 -17.25 17.76 15.84
CA PHE A 316 -15.94 17.46 16.41
C PHE A 316 -15.94 17.68 17.92
N GLN A 317 -15.38 16.75 18.68
CA GLN A 317 -15.16 16.88 20.11
C GLN A 317 -13.69 17.15 20.35
N GLU A 318 -13.32 18.43 20.42
CA GLU A 318 -11.93 18.81 20.67
C GLU A 318 -11.50 18.40 22.08
N PHE A 319 -10.32 17.76 22.16
CA PHE A 319 -9.73 17.32 23.42
C PHE A 319 -8.59 18.24 23.80
N LYS A 320 -8.61 18.75 25.05
CA LYS A 320 -7.60 19.66 25.61
C LYS A 320 -7.35 20.92 24.76
N ALA A 321 -8.39 21.56 24.26
CA ALA A 321 -8.33 22.70 23.34
C ALA A 321 -7.43 23.87 23.80
N LYS A 322 -7.25 24.05 25.13
CA LYS A 322 -6.39 25.09 25.71
C LYS A 322 -4.98 24.63 26.01
N TYR A 323 -4.68 23.34 25.88
CA TYR A 323 -3.36 22.76 26.14
C TYR A 323 -2.64 22.45 24.85
N ALA A 324 -1.36 22.86 24.75
CA ALA A 324 -0.58 22.65 23.52
C ALA A 324 -1.28 23.18 22.25
N THR A 325 -1.64 24.47 22.26
CA THR A 325 -2.47 25.15 21.23
C THR A 325 -1.94 25.11 19.81
N THR A 326 -0.74 24.58 19.57
CA THR A 326 -0.18 24.30 18.24
C THR A 326 -0.52 22.91 17.71
N VAL A 327 -1.33 22.15 18.46
CA VAL A 327 -1.87 20.84 18.04
C VAL A 327 -3.36 20.83 18.35
N VAL A 328 -4.16 20.45 17.38
CA VAL A 328 -5.60 20.18 17.55
C VAL A 328 -5.78 18.68 17.66
N THR A 329 -6.40 18.24 18.74
CA THR A 329 -6.69 16.82 18.97
C THR A 329 -8.16 16.65 19.33
N GLY A 330 -8.77 15.55 18.95
CA GLY A 330 -10.16 15.28 19.31
C GLY A 330 -10.74 14.04 18.67
N PHE A 331 -12.04 13.88 18.85
CA PHE A 331 -12.81 12.74 18.39
C PHE A 331 -13.93 13.19 17.45
N ALA A 332 -14.19 12.38 16.44
CA ALA A 332 -15.25 12.60 15.45
C ALA A 332 -15.75 11.26 14.91
N TYR A 333 -16.69 11.33 13.99
CA TYR A 333 -17.04 10.22 13.11
C TYR A 333 -16.71 10.60 11.67
N ILE A 334 -16.26 9.63 10.90
CA ILE A 334 -16.12 9.74 9.46
C ILE A 334 -16.90 8.58 8.86
N MET A 335 -17.97 8.90 8.12
CA MET A 335 -18.92 7.95 7.52
C MET A 335 -19.42 6.91 8.54
N GLY A 336 -19.73 7.32 9.71
CA GLY A 336 -20.22 6.49 10.79
C GLY A 336 -19.16 5.82 11.65
N TYR A 337 -17.88 5.85 11.29
CA TYR A 337 -16.82 5.24 12.10
C TYR A 337 -16.21 6.22 13.10
N PRO A 338 -16.03 5.81 14.36
CA PRO A 338 -15.37 6.66 15.35
C PRO A 338 -13.89 6.84 15.01
N VAL A 339 -13.41 8.08 15.01
CA VAL A 339 -12.01 8.42 14.71
C VAL A 339 -11.43 9.36 15.75
N GLY A 340 -10.14 9.17 16.04
CA GLY A 340 -9.32 10.16 16.73
C GLY A 340 -8.56 11.01 15.71
N ILE A 341 -8.57 12.32 15.86
CA ILE A 341 -7.93 13.27 14.96
C ILE A 341 -6.82 14.00 15.69
N ILE A 342 -5.65 14.07 15.08
CA ILE A 342 -4.51 14.88 15.51
C ILE A 342 -4.07 15.72 14.33
N ALA A 343 -4.01 17.04 14.51
CA ALA A 343 -3.61 17.96 13.44
C ALA A 343 -2.70 19.08 13.96
N ASN A 344 -1.71 19.47 13.17
CA ASN A 344 -0.80 20.55 13.52
C ASN A 344 -1.46 21.90 13.26
N TYR A 345 -1.26 22.85 14.21
CA TYR A 345 -1.70 24.24 14.08
C TYR A 345 -0.56 25.20 14.44
N GLY A 346 0.59 25.01 13.85
CA GLY A 346 1.76 25.86 14.05
C GLY A 346 3.05 25.08 14.29
N VAL A 347 4.07 25.76 14.79
CA VAL A 347 5.38 25.17 15.05
C VAL A 347 5.31 24.21 16.25
N LEU A 348 5.80 22.99 16.09
CA LEU A 348 5.93 22.01 17.15
C LEU A 348 7.23 22.23 17.93
N TYR A 349 7.14 22.48 19.24
CA TYR A 349 8.30 22.55 20.12
C TYR A 349 8.55 21.22 20.83
N TYR A 350 9.80 20.90 21.07
CA TYR A 350 10.24 19.63 21.67
C TYR A 350 9.52 19.28 22.98
N SER A 351 9.27 20.25 23.83
CA SER A 351 8.53 20.04 25.11
C SER A 351 7.09 19.55 24.94
N LYS A 352 6.52 19.61 23.74
CA LYS A 352 5.15 19.16 23.42
C LYS A 352 5.11 17.73 22.88
N TYR A 353 6.26 17.13 22.58
CA TYR A 353 6.36 15.73 22.09
C TYR A 353 5.92 14.68 23.11
N VAL A 354 5.99 14.98 24.40
CA VAL A 354 5.54 14.05 25.46
C VAL A 354 4.05 13.74 25.31
N LEU A 355 3.24 14.74 24.93
CA LEU A 355 1.81 14.54 24.66
C LEU A 355 1.60 13.68 23.39
N PHE A 356 2.45 13.89 22.38
CA PHE A 356 2.40 13.15 21.11
C PHE A 356 2.70 11.66 21.31
N HIS A 357 3.69 11.33 22.11
CA HIS A 357 4.09 9.94 22.38
C HIS A 357 3.02 9.15 23.16
N THR A 358 2.33 9.80 24.11
CA THR A 358 1.28 9.15 24.91
C THR A 358 -0.02 8.94 24.11
N LEU A 359 -0.33 9.83 23.17
CA LEU A 359 -1.47 9.72 22.27
C LEU A 359 -1.17 8.80 21.06
N HIS A 360 0.08 8.76 20.59
CA HIS A 360 0.52 7.98 19.43
C HIS A 360 0.22 6.48 19.58
N ASN A 361 0.50 5.90 20.74
CA ASN A 361 0.30 4.47 20.99
C ASN A 361 -1.19 4.05 21.09
N LYS A 362 -2.12 4.98 21.32
CA LYS A 362 -3.56 4.65 21.42
C LYS A 362 -4.39 5.09 20.21
N ILE A 363 -4.03 6.19 19.55
CA ILE A 363 -4.83 6.82 18.49
C ILE A 363 -4.34 6.37 17.10
N PHE A 364 -3.06 6.10 16.92
CA PHE A 364 -2.50 5.59 15.67
C PHE A 364 -3.06 4.21 15.30
N LEU A 365 -3.34 3.36 16.28
CA LEU A 365 -4.01 2.07 16.09
C LEU A 365 -5.46 2.24 15.57
N ILE A 366 -6.19 3.23 16.04
CA ILE A 366 -7.58 3.48 15.64
C ILE A 366 -7.64 4.11 14.24
N LEU A 367 -6.73 5.03 13.90
CA LEU A 367 -6.65 5.66 12.58
C LEU A 367 -6.27 4.66 11.48
N ASN A 368 -5.33 3.76 11.71
CA ASN A 368 -4.93 2.77 10.72
C ASN A 368 -6.07 1.80 10.35
N HIS A 369 -6.84 1.35 11.35
CA HIS A 369 -7.90 0.38 11.09
C HIS A 369 -9.15 1.00 10.45
N LEU A 370 -9.46 2.26 10.75
CA LEU A 370 -10.67 2.95 10.29
C LEU A 370 -10.48 3.70 8.98
N PHE A 371 -9.29 4.26 8.78
CA PHE A 371 -8.94 4.96 7.55
C PHE A 371 -8.96 4.03 6.33
N LEU A 372 -8.56 2.78 6.52
CA LEU A 372 -8.53 1.77 5.48
C LEU A 372 -9.92 1.36 4.99
N LYS A 373 -10.91 1.21 5.89
CA LYS A 373 -12.27 0.79 5.50
C LYS A 373 -13.00 1.83 4.65
N HIS A 374 -12.62 3.10 4.78
CA HIS A 374 -13.43 4.20 4.26
C HIS A 374 -12.95 4.79 2.97
N ILE A 375 -11.62 4.87 2.78
CA ILE A 375 -11.02 5.24 1.50
C ILE A 375 -11.48 4.27 0.39
N LEU A 376 -11.76 3.03 0.75
CA LEU A 376 -12.24 2.00 -0.18
C LEU A 376 -13.68 2.23 -0.71
N SER A 377 -14.49 3.08 -0.06
CA SER A 377 -15.91 3.27 -0.44
C SER A 377 -16.20 4.54 -1.25
N ILE A 378 -15.23 5.43 -1.42
CA ILE A 378 -15.45 6.73 -2.06
C ILE A 378 -14.70 6.81 -3.40
N ASN A 379 -15.44 6.99 -4.50
CA ASN A 379 -14.90 7.26 -5.85
C ASN A 379 -13.85 8.37 -5.86
N SER A 380 -12.91 8.33 -6.78
CA SER A 380 -11.79 9.23 -7.15
C SER A 380 -11.52 10.52 -6.32
N PHE A 381 -12.48 11.01 -5.57
CA PHE A 381 -12.42 12.20 -4.73
C PHE A 381 -11.62 11.97 -3.42
N SER A 382 -11.64 10.75 -2.89
CA SER A 382 -10.98 10.40 -1.62
C SER A 382 -9.46 10.37 -1.70
N ILE A 383 -8.89 10.15 -2.89
CA ILE A 383 -7.44 10.14 -3.13
C ILE A 383 -6.86 11.53 -2.88
N SER A 384 -7.58 12.59 -3.24
CA SER A 384 -7.15 13.97 -3.05
C SER A 384 -7.14 14.42 -1.60
N ILE A 385 -8.11 13.94 -0.81
CA ILE A 385 -8.18 14.22 0.65
C ILE A 385 -7.11 13.45 1.41
N SER A 386 -6.87 12.19 1.04
CA SER A 386 -5.79 11.38 1.63
C SER A 386 -4.42 11.99 1.42
N LEU A 387 -4.19 12.63 0.27
CA LEU A 387 -2.94 13.34 -0.03
C LEU A 387 -2.82 14.66 0.70
N LEU A 388 -3.90 15.39 0.88
CA LEU A 388 -3.90 16.62 1.66
C LEU A 388 -3.56 16.31 3.12
N ILE A 389 -4.14 15.26 3.69
CA ILE A 389 -3.86 14.79 5.05
C ILE A 389 -2.45 14.22 5.14
N LEU A 390 -2.00 13.42 4.18
CA LEU A 390 -0.63 12.88 4.12
C LEU A 390 0.43 13.96 3.87
N ASN A 391 0.17 14.97 3.04
CA ASN A 391 1.10 16.08 2.85
C ASN A 391 1.15 17.02 4.06
N LEU A 392 0.04 17.27 4.73
CA LEU A 392 0.04 17.96 6.02
C LEU A 392 0.79 17.15 7.11
N MET A 393 0.81 15.82 7.01
CA MET A 393 1.57 14.91 7.89
C MET A 393 3.04 14.72 7.44
N LYS A 394 3.37 14.72 6.15
CA LYS A 394 4.74 14.52 5.65
C LYS A 394 5.74 15.57 6.13
N PHE A 395 5.33 16.81 6.32
CA PHE A 395 6.23 17.85 6.84
C PHE A 395 6.67 17.63 8.29
N SER A 396 5.98 16.80 9.07
CA SER A 396 6.40 16.43 10.42
C SER A 396 7.34 15.20 10.46
N PHE A 397 7.38 14.38 9.43
CA PHE A 397 8.14 13.11 9.42
C PHE A 397 9.52 13.22 8.75
N TYR A 398 9.71 14.10 7.77
CA TYR A 398 10.99 14.20 7.06
C TYR A 398 12.13 14.81 7.92
N ASP A 399 11.80 15.71 8.85
CA ASP A 399 12.79 16.34 9.74
C ASP A 399 13.19 15.48 10.96
N ILE A 400 12.48 14.40 11.23
CA ILE A 400 12.73 13.55 12.43
C ILE A 400 13.66 12.37 12.12
N TRP A 401 13.84 12.00 10.84
CA TRP A 401 14.65 10.83 10.45
C TRP A 401 16.06 11.16 9.94
N LEU A 402 16.44 12.43 9.87
CA LEU A 402 17.75 12.88 9.42
C LEU A 402 18.64 13.47 10.54
N LYS A 403 18.35 13.21 11.81
CA LYS A 403 19.27 13.51 12.92
C LYS A 403 19.45 12.31 13.82
#